data_d90a986a1429d4261af455837f68502e
#
_entry.id   d90a986a1429d4261af455837f68502e
#
_cell.length_a   1.000
_cell.length_b   1.000
_cell.length_c   1.000
_cell.angle_alpha   90.00
_cell.angle_beta   90.00
_cell.angle_gamma   90.00
#
_symmetry.space_group_name_H-M   'P 1'
#
loop_
_entity.id
_entity.type
_entity.pdbx_description
1 polymer ?
#
loop_
_entity_poly.entity_id
_entity_poly.type
_entity_poly.pdbx_seq_one_letter_code
_entity_poly.pdbx_strand_id
1 'polypeptide(L)'
;MSETEQATVGDWVGADFFDPNFRDDPYPKLAHLRENDPVNLTPVGTWRISRYEDVKAIFNEAPTSMTDKKGDSPNFDPLDTKGSFLEFVLNKDGDAHRRLRMLVQKSFGQKTVRLMEEEVAKTVAAAFDKALSDGGIDVVPALAHEVPSRMICQIMGVPMQDRQIFNEWTAARTNAFFAKFLPPDVQERTRNAGAAMEDYFRALIAERKKDLGDDLLSSMIMASEGGDKFTDDELIIQAIGVIVAGYETTIGLLGNGTRAFVEHPDQLAKLRDNPELVSNATDECLRYDTPILFNWRVLERPYELAGVTLPAEAVIWQLLAAANRDPARFADPDQFDIEREDLAHQSFGGGPHFCLGNQLAKMEARYVFNEMAQRTKRLTINACLLYTSPSPRDLYR
;
A
#
# COMPACT_ATOMS: atom_id res chain seq x y z
N MET A 1 39.30 7.79 12.51
CA MET A 1 38.12 6.88 12.53
C MET A 1 37.20 7.40 11.46
N SER A 2 37.11 6.71 10.34
CA SER A 2 36.32 7.10 9.17
C SER A 2 34.85 7.13 9.56
N GLU A 3 34.16 8.22 9.29
CA GLU A 3 32.71 8.28 9.19
C GLU A 3 32.31 7.18 8.19
N THR A 4 31.72 6.11 8.67
CA THR A 4 31.03 5.14 7.83
C THR A 4 29.85 5.89 7.23
N GLU A 5 29.95 6.25 5.96
CA GLU A 5 28.84 6.76 5.17
C GLU A 5 27.63 5.85 5.39
N GLN A 6 26.57 6.39 5.96
CA GLN A 6 25.37 5.62 6.28
C GLN A 6 24.71 5.26 4.95
N ALA A 7 24.56 3.96 4.69
CA ALA A 7 23.98 3.47 3.45
C ALA A 7 22.57 4.07 3.22
N THR A 8 22.33 4.59 2.03
CA THR A 8 21.05 5.22 1.64
C THR A 8 20.03 4.16 1.20
N VAL A 9 18.76 4.55 1.11
CA VAL A 9 17.73 3.68 0.50
C VAL A 9 18.13 3.28 -0.91
N GLY A 10 18.79 4.17 -1.68
CA GLY A 10 19.31 3.89 -3.00
C GLY A 10 20.32 2.74 -3.03
N ASP A 11 21.15 2.64 -2.02
CA ASP A 11 22.13 1.55 -1.90
C ASP A 11 21.45 0.21 -1.61
N TRP A 12 20.36 0.20 -0.83
CA TRP A 12 19.61 -1.02 -0.49
C TRP A 12 18.72 -1.53 -1.62
N VAL A 13 17.97 -0.64 -2.23
CA VAL A 13 16.94 -0.99 -3.21
C VAL A 13 17.39 -0.68 -4.64
N GLY A 14 18.48 0.10 -4.80
CA GLY A 14 18.95 0.61 -6.10
C GLY A 14 18.04 1.66 -6.71
N ALA A 15 17.12 2.15 -5.91
CA ALA A 15 16.18 3.19 -6.25
C ALA A 15 16.33 4.29 -5.20
N ASP A 16 16.87 5.43 -5.59
CA ASP A 16 16.99 6.56 -4.70
C ASP A 16 15.69 7.37 -4.72
N PHE A 17 14.80 7.11 -3.76
CA PHE A 17 13.54 7.85 -3.62
C PHE A 17 13.74 9.33 -3.31
N PHE A 18 14.94 9.72 -2.91
CA PHE A 18 15.31 11.12 -2.70
C PHE A 18 15.86 11.77 -3.98
N ASP A 19 16.19 10.97 -5.02
CA ASP A 19 16.50 11.49 -6.35
C ASP A 19 15.21 12.00 -7.00
N PRO A 20 15.10 13.30 -7.29
CA PRO A 20 13.92 13.85 -7.95
C PRO A 20 13.61 13.17 -9.30
N ASN A 21 14.64 12.79 -10.07
CA ASN A 21 14.43 12.15 -11.37
C ASN A 21 13.81 10.76 -11.23
N PHE A 22 14.28 9.97 -10.24
CA PHE A 22 13.66 8.67 -9.96
C PHE A 22 12.23 8.81 -9.43
N ARG A 23 12.00 9.81 -8.58
CA ARG A 23 10.65 10.06 -8.02
C ARG A 23 9.66 10.52 -9.08
N ASP A 24 10.11 11.35 -10.02
CA ASP A 24 9.25 11.91 -11.07
C ASP A 24 8.93 10.85 -12.14
N ASP A 25 9.89 9.99 -12.50
CA ASP A 25 9.70 8.83 -13.39
C ASP A 25 10.67 7.69 -13.06
N PRO A 26 10.24 6.66 -12.29
CA PRO A 26 11.09 5.53 -11.94
C PRO A 26 11.29 4.52 -13.07
N TYR A 27 10.41 4.51 -14.07
CA TYR A 27 10.28 3.44 -15.04
C TYR A 27 11.49 3.24 -15.95
N PRO A 28 12.18 4.28 -16.46
CA PRO A 28 13.39 4.08 -17.28
C PRO A 28 14.49 3.34 -16.52
N LYS A 29 14.71 3.66 -15.24
CA LYS A 29 15.69 2.98 -14.40
C LYS A 29 15.28 1.54 -14.08
N LEU A 30 14.00 1.32 -13.80
CA LEU A 30 13.45 0.00 -13.54
C LEU A 30 13.50 -0.90 -14.80
N ALA A 31 13.23 -0.35 -15.98
CA ALA A 31 13.38 -1.06 -17.26
C ALA A 31 14.83 -1.47 -17.49
N HIS A 32 15.77 -0.54 -17.26
CA HIS A 32 17.22 -0.83 -17.41
C HIS A 32 17.65 -1.99 -16.50
N LEU A 33 17.20 -2.01 -15.23
CA LEU A 33 17.50 -3.11 -14.30
C LEU A 33 16.93 -4.44 -14.81
N ARG A 34 15.67 -4.45 -15.22
CA ARG A 34 14.99 -5.65 -15.70
C ARG A 34 15.66 -6.25 -16.94
N GLU A 35 16.13 -5.41 -17.85
CA GLU A 35 16.74 -5.84 -19.11
C GLU A 35 18.16 -6.33 -18.94
N ASN A 36 18.97 -5.65 -18.12
CA ASN A 36 20.41 -5.84 -18.07
C ASN A 36 20.89 -6.64 -16.85
N ASP A 37 20.17 -6.56 -15.71
CA ASP A 37 20.59 -7.20 -14.46
C ASP A 37 19.37 -7.56 -13.59
N PRO A 38 18.52 -8.48 -14.05
CA PRO A 38 17.21 -8.74 -13.42
C PRO A 38 17.26 -9.40 -12.05
N VAL A 39 18.37 -10.07 -11.70
CA VAL A 39 18.67 -10.67 -10.40
C VAL A 39 19.99 -10.09 -9.92
N ASN A 40 19.92 -8.95 -9.28
CA ASN A 40 21.08 -8.10 -9.01
C ASN A 40 21.44 -8.03 -7.54
N LEU A 41 22.72 -8.18 -7.21
CA LEU A 41 23.27 -7.95 -5.88
C LEU A 41 23.63 -6.46 -5.72
N THR A 42 23.04 -5.82 -4.71
CA THR A 42 23.32 -4.41 -4.41
C THR A 42 24.67 -4.24 -3.70
N PRO A 43 25.25 -3.02 -3.71
CA PRO A 43 26.50 -2.74 -2.97
C PRO A 43 26.44 -3.05 -1.47
N VAL A 44 25.24 -3.04 -0.87
CA VAL A 44 25.04 -3.32 0.56
C VAL A 44 24.66 -4.79 0.85
N GLY A 45 24.74 -5.66 -0.16
CA GLY A 45 24.52 -7.11 0.02
C GLY A 45 23.06 -7.57 -0.01
N THR A 46 22.13 -6.73 -0.45
CA THR A 46 20.74 -7.14 -0.70
C THR A 46 20.54 -7.50 -2.17
N TRP A 47 19.47 -8.21 -2.50
CA TRP A 47 19.16 -8.64 -3.85
C TRP A 47 17.94 -7.90 -4.41
N ARG A 48 17.96 -7.54 -5.69
CA ARG A 48 16.86 -6.95 -6.42
C ARG A 48 16.36 -7.90 -7.48
N ILE A 49 15.03 -8.08 -7.53
CA ILE A 49 14.38 -8.95 -8.51
C ILE A 49 13.38 -8.11 -9.28
N SER A 50 13.49 -8.10 -10.62
CA SER A 50 12.75 -7.13 -11.45
C SER A 50 11.89 -7.73 -12.56
N ARG A 51 12.12 -8.98 -13.01
CA ARG A 51 11.27 -9.65 -13.99
C ARG A 51 9.99 -10.18 -13.36
N TYR A 52 8.91 -10.20 -14.12
CA TYR A 52 7.60 -10.61 -13.64
C TYR A 52 7.59 -12.04 -13.07
N GLU A 53 8.08 -13.03 -13.81
CA GLU A 53 8.04 -14.43 -13.36
C GLU A 53 9.00 -14.66 -12.17
N ASP A 54 10.11 -13.95 -12.09
CA ASP A 54 11.05 -14.05 -10.97
C ASP A 54 10.43 -13.46 -9.68
N VAL A 55 9.77 -12.30 -9.78
CA VAL A 55 9.02 -11.68 -8.65
C VAL A 55 7.91 -12.61 -8.18
N LYS A 56 7.16 -13.18 -9.11
CA LYS A 56 6.08 -14.13 -8.82
C LYS A 56 6.60 -15.42 -8.16
N ALA A 57 7.76 -15.93 -8.59
CA ALA A 57 8.40 -17.10 -7.98
C ALA A 57 8.79 -16.83 -6.51
N ILE A 58 9.35 -15.66 -6.22
CA ILE A 58 9.66 -15.27 -4.84
C ILE A 58 8.38 -15.23 -3.97
N PHE A 59 7.26 -14.75 -4.48
CA PHE A 59 6.01 -14.72 -3.72
C PHE A 59 5.40 -16.09 -3.43
N ASN A 60 5.50 -17.02 -4.39
CA ASN A 60 4.70 -18.23 -4.36
C ASN A 60 5.49 -19.51 -4.10
N GLU A 61 6.80 -19.53 -4.40
CA GLU A 61 7.60 -20.75 -4.44
C GLU A 61 8.82 -20.70 -3.52
N ALA A 62 9.43 -19.51 -3.39
CA ALA A 62 10.63 -19.37 -2.58
C ALA A 62 10.34 -19.51 -1.08
N PRO A 63 11.26 -20.17 -0.34
CA PRO A 63 11.14 -20.29 1.12
C PRO A 63 11.53 -18.97 1.78
N THR A 64 10.55 -18.10 1.99
CA THR A 64 10.79 -16.74 2.47
C THR A 64 10.04 -16.44 3.75
N SER A 65 10.62 -15.53 4.54
CA SER A 65 10.05 -14.91 5.73
C SER A 65 10.01 -13.37 5.56
N MET A 66 9.23 -12.71 6.39
CA MET A 66 9.20 -11.26 6.52
C MET A 66 10.31 -10.73 7.44
N THR A 67 10.92 -11.61 8.23
CA THR A 67 11.98 -11.29 9.19
C THR A 67 13.17 -12.23 9.02
N ASP A 68 14.33 -11.83 9.55
CA ASP A 68 15.50 -12.68 9.65
C ASP A 68 15.34 -13.73 10.78
N LYS A 69 16.34 -14.58 10.97
CA LYS A 69 16.35 -15.63 12.03
C LYS A 69 16.30 -15.07 13.45
N LYS A 70 16.60 -13.79 13.64
CA LYS A 70 16.51 -13.13 14.95
C LYS A 70 15.12 -12.53 15.18
N GLY A 71 14.27 -12.53 14.16
CA GLY A 71 12.96 -11.88 14.18
C GLY A 71 13.04 -10.38 13.83
N ASP A 72 14.19 -9.90 13.33
CA ASP A 72 14.36 -8.51 12.93
C ASP A 72 13.92 -8.33 11.48
N SER A 73 13.19 -7.24 11.21
CA SER A 73 12.87 -6.85 9.84
C SER A 73 13.98 -5.98 9.26
N PRO A 74 14.33 -6.18 7.96
CA PRO A 74 15.37 -5.37 7.33
C PRO A 74 15.11 -3.86 7.34
N ASN A 75 13.87 -3.44 7.46
CA ASN A 75 13.43 -2.05 7.25
C ASN A 75 12.97 -1.33 8.50
N PHE A 76 12.55 -2.06 9.54
CA PHE A 76 11.97 -1.43 10.73
C PHE A 76 13.02 -0.87 11.68
N ASP A 77 12.60 0.14 12.43
CA ASP A 77 13.39 0.70 13.52
C ASP A 77 13.51 -0.35 14.66
N PRO A 78 14.71 -0.79 15.02
CA PRO A 78 14.90 -1.72 16.14
C PRO A 78 14.46 -1.12 17.49
N LEU A 79 14.24 0.19 17.57
CA LEU A 79 13.72 0.87 18.77
C LEU A 79 12.18 0.89 18.84
N ASP A 80 11.49 0.45 17.81
CA ASP A 80 10.02 0.31 17.78
C ASP A 80 9.60 -1.00 18.49
N THR A 81 9.93 -1.10 19.77
CA THR A 81 9.95 -2.35 20.53
C THR A 81 8.72 -2.61 21.39
N LYS A 82 7.83 -1.64 21.58
CA LYS A 82 6.61 -1.83 22.38
C LYS A 82 5.39 -1.85 21.47
N GLY A 83 4.64 -2.95 21.49
CA GLY A 83 3.44 -3.12 20.69
C GLY A 83 3.73 -3.09 19.20
N SER A 84 4.88 -3.56 18.87
CA SER A 84 5.58 -3.28 17.64
C SER A 84 4.75 -3.70 16.42
N PHE A 85 4.79 -2.87 15.40
CA PHE A 85 4.26 -3.17 14.07
C PHE A 85 4.77 -4.52 13.51
N LEU A 86 5.86 -5.06 14.09
CA LEU A 86 6.34 -6.43 13.84
C LEU A 86 5.33 -7.52 14.26
N GLU A 87 4.41 -7.21 15.17
CA GLU A 87 3.32 -8.12 15.56
C GLU A 87 2.10 -8.06 14.62
N PHE A 88 2.09 -7.12 13.67
CA PHE A 88 1.06 -7.06 12.63
C PHE A 88 1.14 -8.28 11.70
N VAL A 89 0.01 -8.79 11.26
CA VAL A 89 -0.10 -10.00 10.42
C VAL A 89 0.80 -9.98 9.19
N LEU A 90 1.06 -8.80 8.62
CA LEU A 90 1.96 -8.64 7.48
C LEU A 90 3.39 -9.10 7.77
N ASN A 91 3.84 -8.98 9.03
CA ASN A 91 5.21 -9.27 9.46
C ASN A 91 5.34 -10.63 10.16
N LYS A 92 4.31 -11.46 10.12
CA LYS A 92 4.32 -12.82 10.65
C LYS A 92 4.37 -13.86 9.54
N ASP A 93 4.89 -15.02 9.85
CA ASP A 93 4.97 -16.15 8.94
C ASP A 93 4.40 -17.43 9.57
N GLY A 94 4.27 -18.49 8.79
CA GLY A 94 3.86 -19.81 9.23
C GLY A 94 2.49 -19.83 9.93
N ASP A 95 2.42 -20.51 11.06
CA ASP A 95 1.17 -20.71 11.80
C ASP A 95 0.66 -19.44 12.47
N ALA A 96 1.56 -18.56 12.92
CA ALA A 96 1.20 -17.27 13.51
C ALA A 96 0.53 -16.37 12.46
N HIS A 97 1.11 -16.25 11.27
CA HIS A 97 0.49 -15.54 10.15
C HIS A 97 -0.87 -16.13 9.80
N ARG A 98 -0.95 -17.45 9.62
CA ARG A 98 -2.18 -18.13 9.22
C ARG A 98 -3.30 -17.86 10.22
N ARG A 99 -3.02 -17.98 11.52
CA ARG A 99 -3.98 -17.71 12.60
C ARG A 99 -4.49 -16.28 12.57
N LEU A 100 -3.60 -15.30 12.61
CA LEU A 100 -3.96 -13.88 12.61
C LEU A 100 -4.71 -13.50 11.33
N ARG A 101 -4.24 -13.98 10.17
CA ARG A 101 -4.89 -13.71 8.89
C ARG A 101 -6.32 -14.24 8.82
N MET A 102 -6.57 -15.46 9.30
CA MET A 102 -7.93 -16.01 9.33
C MET A 102 -8.86 -15.18 10.23
N LEU A 103 -8.38 -14.74 11.39
CA LEU A 103 -9.16 -13.89 12.29
C LEU A 103 -9.50 -12.53 11.66
N VAL A 104 -8.51 -11.86 11.04
CA VAL A 104 -8.75 -10.58 10.34
C VAL A 104 -9.68 -10.79 9.15
N GLN A 105 -9.43 -11.81 8.31
CA GLN A 105 -10.24 -12.08 7.12
C GLN A 105 -11.71 -12.39 7.45
N LYS A 106 -11.95 -13.12 8.54
CA LYS A 106 -13.30 -13.43 9.01
C LYS A 106 -14.09 -12.18 9.39
N SER A 107 -13.40 -11.13 9.79
CA SER A 107 -14.02 -9.84 10.14
C SER A 107 -14.52 -9.05 8.93
N PHE A 108 -14.00 -9.34 7.72
CA PHE A 108 -14.48 -8.77 6.45
C PHE A 108 -15.68 -9.55 5.89
N GLY A 109 -16.75 -9.62 6.66
CA GLY A 109 -17.98 -10.31 6.22
C GLY A 109 -18.74 -9.55 5.13
N GLN A 110 -19.66 -10.23 4.44
CA GLN A 110 -20.49 -9.64 3.37
C GLN A 110 -21.28 -8.40 3.81
N LYS A 111 -21.77 -8.37 5.04
CA LYS A 111 -22.48 -7.21 5.60
C LYS A 111 -21.58 -6.00 5.67
N THR A 112 -20.38 -6.18 6.20
CA THR A 112 -19.36 -5.13 6.33
C THR A 112 -18.99 -4.57 4.94
N VAL A 113 -18.71 -5.44 3.97
CA VAL A 113 -18.38 -5.03 2.60
C VAL A 113 -19.51 -4.23 1.95
N ARG A 114 -20.78 -4.62 2.12
CA ARG A 114 -21.91 -3.87 1.56
C ARG A 114 -22.10 -2.49 2.20
N LEU A 115 -21.92 -2.39 3.51
CA LEU A 115 -21.96 -1.08 4.19
C LEU A 115 -20.84 -0.16 3.70
N MET A 116 -19.65 -0.72 3.45
CA MET A 116 -18.54 0.00 2.84
C MET A 116 -18.92 0.54 1.46
N GLU A 117 -19.52 -0.28 0.62
CA GLU A 117 -19.90 0.11 -0.74
C GLU A 117 -20.87 1.29 -0.79
N GLU A 118 -21.92 1.25 0.06
CA GLU A 118 -22.88 2.36 0.17
C GLU A 118 -22.21 3.66 0.60
N GLU A 119 -21.25 3.58 1.50
CA GLU A 119 -20.57 4.75 2.02
C GLU A 119 -19.52 5.31 1.07
N VAL A 120 -18.77 4.46 0.36
CA VAL A 120 -17.90 4.90 -0.75
C VAL A 120 -18.70 5.68 -1.76
N ALA A 121 -19.83 5.13 -2.23
CA ALA A 121 -20.68 5.79 -3.22
C ALA A 121 -21.13 7.18 -2.75
N LYS A 122 -21.60 7.31 -1.51
CA LYS A 122 -22.03 8.60 -0.94
C LYS A 122 -20.85 9.58 -0.82
N THR A 123 -19.72 9.12 -0.31
CA THR A 123 -18.54 9.97 -0.09
C THR A 123 -18.01 10.52 -1.41
N VAL A 124 -17.88 9.67 -2.43
CA VAL A 124 -17.40 10.05 -3.75
C VAL A 124 -18.36 11.01 -4.42
N ALA A 125 -19.67 10.70 -4.42
CA ALA A 125 -20.67 11.59 -5.00
C ALA A 125 -20.65 13.00 -4.37
N ALA A 126 -20.59 13.07 -3.03
CA ALA A 126 -20.54 14.35 -2.31
C ALA A 126 -19.27 15.16 -2.65
N ALA A 127 -18.12 14.50 -2.80
CA ALA A 127 -16.86 15.15 -3.19
C ALA A 127 -16.96 15.76 -4.60
N PHE A 128 -17.55 15.03 -5.55
CA PHE A 128 -17.78 15.56 -6.91
C PHE A 128 -18.83 16.65 -6.95
N ASP A 129 -19.92 16.57 -6.16
CA ASP A 129 -20.92 17.64 -6.05
C ASP A 129 -20.27 18.95 -5.61
N LYS A 130 -19.44 18.89 -4.58
CA LYS A 130 -18.69 20.03 -4.08
C LYS A 130 -17.73 20.58 -5.14
N ALA A 131 -16.96 19.72 -5.81
CA ALA A 131 -16.02 20.10 -6.85
C ALA A 131 -16.69 20.84 -8.01
N LEU A 132 -17.84 20.34 -8.48
CA LEU A 132 -18.59 20.95 -9.56
C LEU A 132 -19.16 22.32 -9.16
N SER A 133 -19.59 22.48 -7.90
CA SER A 133 -20.07 23.78 -7.39
C SER A 133 -18.93 24.80 -7.28
N ASP A 134 -17.73 24.37 -6.94
CA ASP A 134 -16.56 25.22 -6.76
C ASP A 134 -15.83 25.52 -8.10
N GLY A 135 -16.27 24.91 -9.22
CA GLY A 135 -15.72 25.10 -10.56
C GLY A 135 -14.44 24.32 -10.84
N GLY A 136 -14.07 23.40 -9.98
CA GLY A 136 -12.91 22.52 -10.11
C GLY A 136 -12.64 21.73 -8.84
N ILE A 137 -11.72 20.77 -8.93
CA ILE A 137 -11.34 19.91 -7.81
C ILE A 137 -9.81 19.79 -7.74
N ASP A 138 -9.26 19.91 -6.56
CA ASP A 138 -7.95 19.35 -6.26
C ASP A 138 -8.17 17.87 -5.86
N VAL A 139 -7.77 16.98 -6.75
CA VAL A 139 -8.06 15.54 -6.62
C VAL A 139 -7.39 14.93 -5.40
N VAL A 140 -6.17 15.36 -5.07
CA VAL A 140 -5.40 14.74 -3.97
C VAL A 140 -6.13 14.95 -2.63
N PRO A 141 -6.37 16.18 -2.13
CA PRO A 141 -7.06 16.35 -0.86
C PRO A 141 -8.55 15.99 -0.91
N ALA A 142 -9.23 16.25 -2.03
CA ALA A 142 -10.69 16.14 -2.10
C ALA A 142 -11.20 14.72 -2.40
N LEU A 143 -10.39 13.88 -3.04
CA LEU A 143 -10.75 12.49 -3.37
C LEU A 143 -9.73 11.50 -2.81
N ALA A 144 -8.45 11.64 -3.20
CA ALA A 144 -7.46 10.64 -2.85
C ALA A 144 -7.22 10.51 -1.34
N HIS A 145 -7.28 11.63 -0.58
CA HIS A 145 -7.23 11.61 0.88
C HIS A 145 -8.61 11.44 1.52
N GLU A 146 -9.63 12.13 1.03
CA GLU A 146 -10.95 12.18 1.65
C GLU A 146 -11.63 10.81 1.64
N VAL A 147 -11.62 10.09 0.51
CA VAL A 147 -12.31 8.81 0.38
C VAL A 147 -11.69 7.75 1.28
N PRO A 148 -10.39 7.38 1.18
CA PRO A 148 -9.82 6.35 2.06
C PRO A 148 -9.87 6.74 3.54
N SER A 149 -9.67 8.02 3.87
CA SER A 149 -9.73 8.52 5.26
C SER A 149 -11.10 8.29 5.88
N ARG A 150 -12.18 8.65 5.17
CA ARG A 150 -13.54 8.39 5.66
C ARG A 150 -13.81 6.91 5.78
N MET A 151 -13.45 6.17 4.73
CA MET A 151 -13.71 4.74 4.68
C MET A 151 -13.04 4.00 5.83
N ILE A 152 -11.74 4.25 6.06
CA ILE A 152 -11.02 3.54 7.11
C ILE A 152 -11.55 3.90 8.51
N CYS A 153 -11.91 5.18 8.76
CA CYS A 153 -12.51 5.57 10.03
C CYS A 153 -13.86 4.89 10.26
N GLN A 154 -14.74 4.88 9.26
CA GLN A 154 -16.06 4.24 9.36
C GLN A 154 -15.95 2.74 9.54
N ILE A 155 -15.11 2.08 8.73
CA ILE A 155 -14.86 0.64 8.81
C ILE A 155 -14.38 0.24 10.20
N MET A 156 -13.50 1.05 10.79
CA MET A 156 -12.92 0.78 12.11
C MET A 156 -13.76 1.35 13.26
N GLY A 157 -14.92 1.95 12.97
CA GLY A 157 -15.79 2.54 14.00
C GLY A 157 -15.15 3.73 14.73
N VAL A 158 -14.18 4.40 14.08
CA VAL A 158 -13.55 5.62 14.62
C VAL A 158 -14.49 6.80 14.43
N PRO A 159 -14.78 7.60 15.49
CA PRO A 159 -15.58 8.79 15.37
C PRO A 159 -15.04 9.77 14.32
N MET A 160 -15.92 10.27 13.44
CA MET A 160 -15.52 11.14 12.33
C MET A 160 -14.86 12.45 12.76
N GLN A 161 -15.11 12.91 13.98
CA GLN A 161 -14.44 14.07 14.59
C GLN A 161 -12.95 13.84 14.82
N ASP A 162 -12.54 12.57 15.01
CA ASP A 162 -11.15 12.19 15.27
C ASP A 162 -10.36 11.92 13.98
N ARG A 163 -11.02 11.96 12.81
CA ARG A 163 -10.45 11.62 11.51
C ARG A 163 -9.17 12.38 11.18
N GLN A 164 -9.12 13.68 11.49
CA GLN A 164 -7.94 14.49 11.16
C GLN A 164 -6.70 14.00 11.91
N ILE A 165 -6.80 13.76 13.22
CA ILE A 165 -5.67 13.25 14.00
C ILE A 165 -5.25 11.85 13.54
N PHE A 166 -6.22 11.03 13.09
CA PHE A 166 -5.92 9.73 12.49
C PHE A 166 -5.13 9.84 11.20
N ASN A 167 -5.44 10.79 10.33
CA ASN A 167 -4.68 11.04 9.11
C ASN A 167 -3.23 11.41 9.44
N GLU A 168 -3.01 12.29 10.41
CA GLU A 168 -1.67 12.71 10.86
C GLU A 168 -0.87 11.53 11.44
N TRP A 169 -1.49 10.72 12.30
CA TRP A 169 -0.85 9.54 12.88
C TRP A 169 -0.55 8.48 11.82
N THR A 170 -1.46 8.24 10.90
CA THR A 170 -1.30 7.23 9.84
C THR A 170 -0.16 7.63 8.89
N ALA A 171 -0.13 8.88 8.45
CA ALA A 171 0.95 9.41 7.63
C ALA A 171 2.31 9.31 8.34
N ALA A 172 2.37 9.68 9.64
CA ALA A 172 3.58 9.51 10.42
C ALA A 172 3.96 8.04 10.61
N ARG A 173 2.98 7.15 10.83
CA ARG A 173 3.22 5.72 11.07
C ARG A 173 3.63 4.95 9.82
N THR A 174 3.21 5.37 8.63
CA THR A 174 3.66 4.80 7.36
C THR A 174 5.19 4.89 7.20
N ASN A 175 5.81 5.91 7.78
CA ASN A 175 7.27 6.04 7.80
C ASN A 175 7.98 4.87 8.53
N ALA A 176 7.27 4.10 9.35
CA ALA A 176 7.87 2.94 10.02
C ALA A 176 8.41 1.89 9.04
N PHE A 177 7.83 1.78 7.84
CA PHE A 177 8.32 0.86 6.80
C PHE A 177 9.74 1.18 6.32
N PHE A 178 10.22 2.40 6.58
CA PHE A 178 11.55 2.86 6.18
C PHE A 178 12.29 3.55 7.32
N ALA A 179 11.84 3.37 8.56
CA ALA A 179 12.34 4.11 9.72
C ALA A 179 13.86 4.08 9.85
N LYS A 180 14.48 2.94 9.54
CA LYS A 180 15.94 2.77 9.56
C LYS A 180 16.72 3.80 8.72
N PHE A 181 16.10 4.31 7.65
CA PHE A 181 16.71 5.23 6.69
C PHE A 181 16.31 6.70 6.93
N LEU A 182 15.44 6.97 7.90
CA LEU A 182 14.90 8.29 8.16
C LEU A 182 15.72 9.04 9.22
N PRO A 183 15.70 10.39 9.20
CA PRO A 183 16.29 11.20 10.23
C PRO A 183 15.74 10.88 11.64
N PRO A 184 16.54 11.05 12.70
CA PRO A 184 16.13 10.71 14.07
C PRO A 184 14.85 11.39 14.56
N ASP A 185 14.60 12.64 14.15
CA ASP A 185 13.38 13.39 14.50
C ASP A 185 12.14 12.80 13.79
N VAL A 186 12.28 12.30 12.56
CA VAL A 186 11.20 11.61 11.86
C VAL A 186 10.94 10.26 12.50
N GLN A 187 11.98 9.51 12.86
CA GLN A 187 11.84 8.26 13.60
C GLN A 187 11.11 8.48 14.93
N GLU A 188 11.45 9.53 15.68
CA GLU A 188 10.78 9.88 16.94
C GLU A 188 9.28 10.19 16.73
N ARG A 189 8.95 11.01 15.72
CA ARG A 189 7.54 11.29 15.36
C ARG A 189 6.79 10.01 15.00
N THR A 190 7.41 9.11 14.26
CA THR A 190 6.83 7.80 13.89
C THR A 190 6.51 6.96 15.13
N ARG A 191 7.44 6.87 16.10
CA ARG A 191 7.22 6.17 17.37
C ARG A 191 6.10 6.81 18.19
N ASN A 192 6.11 8.13 18.32
CA ASN A 192 5.10 8.87 19.08
C ASN A 192 3.69 8.68 18.48
N ALA A 193 3.57 8.70 17.14
CA ALA A 193 2.31 8.40 16.46
C ALA A 193 1.83 6.96 16.73
N GLY A 194 2.74 5.99 16.70
CA GLY A 194 2.43 4.59 17.04
C GLY A 194 1.89 4.45 18.45
N ALA A 195 2.57 5.03 19.45
CA ALA A 195 2.13 5.00 20.85
C ALA A 195 0.76 5.67 21.04
N ALA A 196 0.53 6.81 20.41
CA ALA A 196 -0.76 7.51 20.48
C ALA A 196 -1.90 6.68 19.85
N MET A 197 -1.65 6.01 18.74
CA MET A 197 -2.63 5.10 18.12
C MET A 197 -2.93 3.91 19.04
N GLU A 198 -1.94 3.32 19.69
CA GLU A 198 -2.16 2.22 20.63
C GLU A 198 -3.02 2.63 21.81
N ASP A 199 -2.74 3.76 22.44
CA ASP A 199 -3.53 4.28 23.56
C ASP A 199 -4.96 4.56 23.13
N TYR A 200 -5.15 5.16 21.95
CA TYR A 200 -6.47 5.44 21.40
C TYR A 200 -7.26 4.14 21.15
N PHE A 201 -6.67 3.16 20.47
CA PHE A 201 -7.34 1.89 20.20
C PHE A 201 -7.62 1.09 21.46
N ARG A 202 -6.74 1.14 22.45
CA ARG A 202 -7.00 0.52 23.76
C ARG A 202 -8.27 1.07 24.39
N ALA A 203 -8.44 2.38 24.35
CA ALA A 203 -9.66 3.02 24.87
C ALA A 203 -10.89 2.69 24.00
N LEU A 204 -10.78 2.81 22.68
CA LEU A 204 -11.87 2.55 21.74
C LEU A 204 -12.37 1.10 21.83
N ILE A 205 -11.47 0.12 21.90
CA ILE A 205 -11.80 -1.31 22.06
C ILE A 205 -12.50 -1.55 23.40
N ALA A 206 -12.03 -0.92 24.49
CA ALA A 206 -12.68 -1.05 25.81
C ALA A 206 -14.13 -0.53 25.80
N GLU A 207 -14.38 0.58 25.12
CA GLU A 207 -15.75 1.10 24.95
C GLU A 207 -16.57 0.22 24.01
N ARG A 208 -15.98 -0.21 22.86
CA ARG A 208 -16.67 -1.03 21.88
C ARG A 208 -17.09 -2.42 22.43
N LYS A 209 -16.31 -3.00 23.34
CA LYS A 209 -16.66 -4.25 24.02
C LYS A 209 -17.94 -4.15 24.86
N LYS A 210 -18.35 -2.93 25.28
CA LYS A 210 -19.60 -2.71 26.03
C LYS A 210 -20.84 -2.66 25.12
N ASP A 211 -20.65 -2.13 23.89
CA ASP A 211 -21.70 -1.97 22.90
C ASP A 211 -21.10 -2.18 21.49
N LEU A 212 -21.28 -3.39 20.95
CA LEU A 212 -20.76 -3.79 19.67
C LEU A 212 -21.58 -3.19 18.53
N GLY A 213 -20.90 -2.51 17.60
CA GLY A 213 -21.48 -1.98 16.37
C GLY A 213 -21.43 -2.94 15.19
N ASP A 214 -21.83 -2.41 14.03
CA ASP A 214 -21.76 -3.13 12.73
C ASP A 214 -20.48 -2.82 11.96
N ASP A 215 -19.39 -2.45 12.65
CA ASP A 215 -18.09 -2.09 12.07
C ASP A 215 -17.09 -3.25 12.11
N LEU A 216 -15.96 -3.07 11.41
CA LEU A 216 -14.91 -4.06 11.35
C LEU A 216 -14.27 -4.30 12.70
N LEU A 217 -14.06 -3.24 13.52
CA LEU A 217 -13.48 -3.38 14.85
C LEU A 217 -14.36 -4.26 15.74
N SER A 218 -15.68 -4.07 15.72
CA SER A 218 -16.64 -4.92 16.43
C SER A 218 -16.58 -6.37 15.92
N SER A 219 -16.47 -6.54 14.61
CA SER A 219 -16.30 -7.87 13.99
C SER A 219 -14.98 -8.51 14.39
N MET A 220 -13.87 -7.75 14.51
CA MET A 220 -12.60 -8.25 15.00
C MET A 220 -12.67 -8.64 16.49
N ILE A 221 -13.34 -7.85 17.33
CA ILE A 221 -13.57 -8.18 18.76
C ILE A 221 -14.32 -9.51 18.90
N MET A 222 -15.27 -9.78 18.02
CA MET A 222 -16.07 -11.00 18.02
C MET A 222 -15.38 -12.17 17.31
N ALA A 223 -14.36 -11.91 16.52
CA ALA A 223 -13.72 -12.93 15.69
C ALA A 223 -13.15 -14.06 16.55
N SER A 224 -13.52 -15.28 16.19
CA SER A 224 -12.95 -16.48 16.76
C SER A 224 -12.89 -17.56 15.68
N GLU A 225 -11.84 -18.39 15.70
CA GLU A 225 -11.64 -19.47 14.75
C GLU A 225 -11.09 -20.68 15.49
N GLY A 226 -11.79 -21.84 15.38
CA GLY A 226 -11.38 -23.07 16.03
C GLY A 226 -11.14 -22.99 17.55
N GLY A 227 -11.77 -21.99 18.23
CA GLY A 227 -11.53 -21.67 19.62
C GLY A 227 -10.49 -20.57 19.87
N ASP A 228 -9.76 -20.16 18.84
CA ASP A 228 -8.80 -19.05 18.89
C ASP A 228 -9.50 -17.68 18.79
N LYS A 229 -8.91 -16.70 19.47
CA LYS A 229 -9.33 -15.29 19.44
C LYS A 229 -8.08 -14.41 19.46
N PHE A 230 -8.26 -13.12 19.09
CA PHE A 230 -7.22 -12.14 19.38
C PHE A 230 -7.05 -11.94 20.87
N THR A 231 -5.82 -11.80 21.34
CA THR A 231 -5.53 -11.13 22.59
C THR A 231 -5.84 -9.63 22.45
N ASP A 232 -5.94 -8.90 23.55
CA ASP A 232 -6.22 -7.45 23.47
C ASP A 232 -5.08 -6.69 22.77
N ASP A 233 -3.84 -7.06 23.00
CA ASP A 233 -2.70 -6.45 22.32
C ASP A 233 -2.64 -6.82 20.84
N GLU A 234 -2.89 -8.08 20.46
CA GLU A 234 -3.02 -8.46 19.05
C GLU A 234 -4.12 -7.66 18.36
N LEU A 235 -5.29 -7.53 18.98
CA LEU A 235 -6.41 -6.79 18.41
C LEU A 235 -6.05 -5.33 18.12
N ILE A 236 -5.37 -4.65 19.06
CA ILE A 236 -4.89 -3.28 18.89
C ILE A 236 -3.94 -3.18 17.70
N ILE A 237 -2.94 -4.06 17.64
CA ILE A 237 -1.92 -4.04 16.59
C ILE A 237 -2.53 -4.35 15.22
N GLN A 238 -3.43 -5.35 15.14
CA GLN A 238 -4.10 -5.66 13.88
C GLN A 238 -5.01 -4.51 13.42
N ALA A 239 -5.72 -3.84 14.34
CA ALA A 239 -6.55 -2.69 14.02
C ALA A 239 -5.71 -1.53 13.46
N ILE A 240 -4.60 -1.17 14.10
CA ILE A 240 -3.66 -0.15 13.63
C ILE A 240 -3.09 -0.53 12.27
N GLY A 241 -2.65 -1.80 12.12
CA GLY A 241 -2.06 -2.29 10.88
C GLY A 241 -3.02 -2.22 9.70
N VAL A 242 -4.30 -2.55 9.89
CA VAL A 242 -5.34 -2.44 8.85
C VAL A 242 -5.51 -0.99 8.40
N ILE A 243 -5.53 -0.04 9.34
CA ILE A 243 -5.64 1.39 9.02
C ILE A 243 -4.44 1.87 8.22
N VAL A 244 -3.23 1.63 8.71
CA VAL A 244 -1.99 2.07 8.05
C VAL A 244 -1.86 1.46 6.65
N ALA A 245 -2.16 0.17 6.50
CA ALA A 245 -2.08 -0.51 5.22
C ALA A 245 -3.14 -0.03 4.21
N GLY A 246 -4.35 0.30 4.67
CA GLY A 246 -5.48 0.65 3.80
C GLY A 246 -5.53 2.12 3.37
N TYR A 247 -4.82 3.01 4.04
CA TYR A 247 -4.90 4.44 3.81
C TYR A 247 -3.98 4.92 2.68
N GLU A 248 -2.67 4.92 2.93
CA GLU A 248 -1.68 5.49 2.00
C GLU A 248 -1.65 4.78 0.63
N THR A 249 -1.84 3.47 0.62
CA THR A 249 -1.84 2.69 -0.62
C THR A 249 -3.01 3.02 -1.53
N THR A 250 -4.18 3.29 -0.95
CA THR A 250 -5.36 3.69 -1.72
C THR A 250 -5.24 5.14 -2.19
N ILE A 251 -4.65 6.03 -1.39
CA ILE A 251 -4.29 7.39 -1.84
C ILE A 251 -3.39 7.31 -3.09
N GLY A 252 -2.35 6.47 -3.04
CA GLY A 252 -1.47 6.24 -4.18
C GLY A 252 -2.21 5.74 -5.41
N LEU A 253 -3.11 4.75 -5.27
CA LEU A 253 -3.92 4.24 -6.37
C LEU A 253 -4.80 5.32 -7.02
N LEU A 254 -5.50 6.11 -6.20
CA LEU A 254 -6.39 7.16 -6.70
C LEU A 254 -5.61 8.30 -7.35
N GLY A 255 -4.47 8.70 -6.77
CA GLY A 255 -3.59 9.73 -7.31
C GLY A 255 -2.95 9.32 -8.64
N ASN A 256 -2.29 8.16 -8.66
CA ASN A 256 -1.61 7.63 -9.85
C ASN A 256 -2.60 7.33 -10.98
N GLY A 257 -3.74 6.71 -10.68
CA GLY A 257 -4.79 6.44 -11.66
C GLY A 257 -5.38 7.72 -12.24
N THR A 258 -5.62 8.74 -11.41
CA THR A 258 -6.07 10.05 -11.91
C THR A 258 -5.04 10.68 -12.83
N ARG A 259 -3.75 10.64 -12.49
CA ARG A 259 -2.65 11.11 -13.34
C ARG A 259 -2.65 10.39 -14.68
N ALA A 260 -2.75 9.05 -14.66
CA ALA A 260 -2.81 8.25 -15.88
C ALA A 260 -3.97 8.68 -16.81
N PHE A 261 -5.17 8.92 -16.26
CA PHE A 261 -6.30 9.42 -17.06
C PHE A 261 -6.14 10.85 -17.58
N VAL A 262 -5.39 11.69 -16.87
CA VAL A 262 -5.07 13.04 -17.37
C VAL A 262 -4.08 12.99 -18.53
N GLU A 263 -3.07 12.13 -18.42
CA GLU A 263 -2.04 11.90 -19.45
C GLU A 263 -2.60 11.16 -20.67
N HIS A 264 -3.67 10.34 -20.49
CA HIS A 264 -4.33 9.56 -21.53
C HIS A 264 -5.83 9.87 -21.61
N PRO A 265 -6.21 11.07 -22.11
CA PRO A 265 -7.61 11.51 -22.12
C PRO A 265 -8.53 10.70 -23.04
N ASP A 266 -7.98 9.98 -24.02
CA ASP A 266 -8.69 9.03 -24.86
C ASP A 266 -9.16 7.82 -24.04
N GLN A 267 -8.39 7.35 -23.06
CA GLN A 267 -8.78 6.25 -22.18
C GLN A 267 -9.91 6.70 -21.22
N LEU A 268 -9.88 7.95 -20.73
CA LEU A 268 -10.99 8.49 -19.96
C LEU A 268 -12.26 8.61 -20.81
N ALA A 269 -12.13 8.97 -22.09
CA ALA A 269 -13.27 9.01 -23.02
C ALA A 269 -13.86 7.60 -23.23
N LYS A 270 -13.02 6.58 -23.44
CA LYS A 270 -13.46 5.18 -23.53
C LYS A 270 -14.22 4.74 -22.28
N LEU A 271 -13.70 5.06 -21.07
CA LEU A 271 -14.38 4.72 -19.81
C LEU A 271 -15.74 5.43 -19.68
N ARG A 272 -15.83 6.68 -20.15
CA ARG A 272 -17.10 7.43 -20.18
C ARG A 272 -18.13 6.77 -21.10
N ASP A 273 -17.70 6.36 -22.29
CA ASP A 273 -18.56 5.75 -23.30
C ASP A 273 -18.93 4.30 -22.93
N ASN A 274 -18.08 3.62 -22.17
CA ASN A 274 -18.33 2.25 -21.69
C ASN A 274 -17.96 2.13 -20.19
N PRO A 275 -18.89 2.44 -19.26
CA PRO A 275 -18.67 2.35 -17.82
C PRO A 275 -18.35 0.94 -17.32
N GLU A 276 -18.71 -0.10 -18.05
CA GLU A 276 -18.40 -1.50 -17.69
C GLU A 276 -16.88 -1.77 -17.63
N LEU A 277 -16.08 -0.94 -18.32
CA LEU A 277 -14.61 -1.03 -18.27
C LEU A 277 -14.01 -0.59 -16.94
N VAL A 278 -14.78 -0.04 -15.99
CA VAL A 278 -14.23 0.53 -14.75
C VAL A 278 -13.43 -0.48 -13.90
N SER A 279 -13.83 -1.74 -13.90
CA SER A 279 -13.06 -2.79 -13.20
C SER A 279 -11.71 -3.02 -13.85
N ASN A 280 -11.71 -3.14 -15.19
CA ASN A 280 -10.51 -3.33 -15.99
C ASN A 280 -9.59 -2.10 -15.90
N ALA A 281 -10.15 -0.91 -15.99
CA ALA A 281 -9.44 0.35 -15.83
C ALA A 281 -8.76 0.47 -14.46
N THR A 282 -9.41 0.00 -13.39
CA THR A 282 -8.83 -0.02 -12.05
C THR A 282 -7.61 -0.94 -11.97
N ASP A 283 -7.70 -2.14 -12.54
CA ASP A 283 -6.57 -3.07 -12.59
C ASP A 283 -5.45 -2.57 -13.50
N GLU A 284 -5.76 -1.89 -14.60
CA GLU A 284 -4.76 -1.24 -15.45
C GLU A 284 -4.06 -0.08 -14.74
N CYS A 285 -4.77 0.75 -13.96
CA CYS A 285 -4.13 1.76 -13.10
C CYS A 285 -3.12 1.13 -12.13
N LEU A 286 -3.50 0.02 -11.49
CA LEU A 286 -2.62 -0.72 -10.58
C LEU A 286 -1.40 -1.30 -11.30
N ARG A 287 -1.58 -1.81 -12.52
CA ARG A 287 -0.48 -2.32 -13.33
C ARG A 287 0.45 -1.19 -13.79
N TYR A 288 -0.12 -0.16 -14.37
CA TYR A 288 0.60 0.91 -15.07
C TYR A 288 1.42 1.77 -14.11
N ASP A 289 0.84 2.16 -12.98
CA ASP A 289 1.53 2.97 -11.95
C ASP A 289 1.15 2.52 -10.54
N THR A 290 1.83 1.45 -10.09
CA THR A 290 1.53 0.80 -8.82
C THR A 290 1.86 1.68 -7.62
N PRO A 291 0.97 1.77 -6.60
CA PRO A 291 1.25 2.52 -5.37
C PRO A 291 2.47 2.04 -4.58
N ILE A 292 2.75 0.74 -4.64
CA ILE A 292 3.89 0.09 -3.99
C ILE A 292 4.90 -0.28 -5.07
N LEU A 293 6.03 0.43 -5.13
CA LEU A 293 7.05 0.18 -6.15
C LEU A 293 7.81 -1.13 -5.93
N PHE A 294 7.96 -1.55 -4.68
CA PHE A 294 8.67 -2.78 -4.31
C PHE A 294 8.17 -3.35 -2.98
N ASN A 295 8.47 -4.62 -2.76
CA ASN A 295 8.26 -5.35 -1.51
C ASN A 295 9.56 -6.06 -1.13
N TRP A 296 9.62 -6.65 0.06
CA TRP A 296 10.82 -7.39 0.51
C TRP A 296 10.47 -8.75 1.07
N ARG A 297 11.46 -9.64 1.06
CA ARG A 297 11.47 -10.94 1.71
C ARG A 297 12.87 -11.25 2.22
N VAL A 298 12.97 -12.14 3.19
CA VAL A 298 14.22 -12.74 3.64
C VAL A 298 14.18 -14.23 3.31
N LEU A 299 15.22 -14.76 2.66
CA LEU A 299 15.29 -16.19 2.36
C LEU A 299 15.63 -17.01 3.60
N GLU A 300 14.84 -18.02 3.91
CA GLU A 300 15.11 -18.95 5.03
C GLU A 300 16.22 -19.96 4.68
N ARG A 301 16.39 -20.28 3.40
CA ARG A 301 17.38 -21.22 2.87
C ARG A 301 17.79 -20.81 1.45
N PRO A 302 18.93 -21.32 0.92
CA PRO A 302 19.32 -21.00 -0.44
C PRO A 302 18.23 -21.31 -1.46
N TYR A 303 18.11 -20.46 -2.48
CA TYR A 303 17.12 -20.59 -3.55
C TYR A 303 17.73 -20.26 -4.91
N GLU A 304 17.46 -21.11 -5.90
CA GLU A 304 17.91 -20.90 -7.29
C GLU A 304 16.87 -20.07 -8.03
N LEU A 305 17.29 -18.92 -8.58
CA LEU A 305 16.44 -18.03 -9.35
C LEU A 305 17.15 -17.57 -10.60
N ALA A 306 16.57 -17.82 -11.78
CA ALA A 306 17.13 -17.41 -13.08
C ALA A 306 18.62 -17.78 -13.26
N GLY A 307 19.07 -18.92 -12.74
CA GLY A 307 20.46 -19.41 -12.81
C GLY A 307 21.41 -18.77 -11.78
N VAL A 308 20.88 -18.02 -10.81
CA VAL A 308 21.65 -17.43 -9.71
C VAL A 308 21.27 -18.10 -8.40
N THR A 309 22.26 -18.54 -7.62
CA THR A 309 22.05 -19.07 -6.27
C THR A 309 21.96 -17.90 -5.29
N LEU A 310 20.76 -17.63 -4.77
CA LEU A 310 20.53 -16.67 -3.70
C LEU A 310 20.81 -17.38 -2.36
N PRO A 311 21.66 -16.82 -1.48
CA PRO A 311 22.01 -17.48 -0.21
C PRO A 311 20.88 -17.42 0.83
N ALA A 312 20.92 -18.28 1.85
CA ALA A 312 20.09 -18.11 3.02
C ALA A 312 20.33 -16.76 3.69
N GLU A 313 19.31 -16.19 4.36
CA GLU A 313 19.31 -14.86 4.98
C GLU A 313 19.47 -13.70 3.96
N ALA A 314 19.42 -13.98 2.67
CA ALA A 314 19.40 -12.91 1.66
C ALA A 314 18.13 -12.06 1.80
N VAL A 315 18.32 -10.75 1.93
CA VAL A 315 17.23 -9.77 1.80
C VAL A 315 16.96 -9.53 0.33
N ILE A 316 15.73 -9.78 -0.09
CA ILE A 316 15.27 -9.68 -1.48
C ILE A 316 14.29 -8.53 -1.61
N TRP A 317 14.56 -7.63 -2.53
CA TRP A 317 13.66 -6.58 -2.99
C TRP A 317 12.97 -7.00 -4.28
N GLN A 318 11.68 -7.19 -4.21
CA GLN A 318 10.82 -7.51 -5.35
C GLN A 318 10.33 -6.20 -5.96
N LEU A 319 10.84 -5.83 -7.15
CA LEU A 319 10.51 -4.58 -7.82
C LEU A 319 9.18 -4.73 -8.57
N LEU A 320 8.06 -4.49 -7.88
CA LEU A 320 6.70 -4.68 -8.39
C LEU A 320 6.43 -3.78 -9.60
N ALA A 321 6.88 -2.52 -9.55
CA ALA A 321 6.73 -1.57 -10.64
C ALA A 321 7.47 -2.01 -11.90
N ALA A 322 8.66 -2.62 -11.76
CA ALA A 322 9.40 -3.20 -12.87
C ALA A 322 8.68 -4.42 -13.45
N ALA A 323 8.21 -5.33 -12.59
CA ALA A 323 7.49 -6.55 -12.97
C ALA A 323 6.18 -6.24 -13.70
N ASN A 324 5.42 -5.23 -13.24
CA ASN A 324 4.16 -4.82 -13.85
C ASN A 324 4.32 -4.20 -15.25
N ARG A 325 5.53 -3.83 -15.63
CA ARG A 325 5.87 -3.34 -16.98
C ARG A 325 6.84 -4.25 -17.71
N ASP A 326 6.85 -5.54 -17.39
CA ASP A 326 7.69 -6.52 -18.05
C ASP A 326 7.12 -6.87 -19.45
N PRO A 327 7.87 -6.58 -20.56
CA PRO A 327 7.41 -6.88 -21.91
C PRO A 327 7.33 -8.39 -22.20
N ALA A 328 8.01 -9.22 -21.40
CA ALA A 328 7.86 -10.68 -21.50
C ALA A 328 6.48 -11.15 -21.01
N ARG A 329 5.78 -10.34 -20.22
CA ARG A 329 4.46 -10.65 -19.66
C ARG A 329 3.34 -9.83 -20.28
N PHE A 330 3.56 -8.55 -20.51
CA PHE A 330 2.53 -7.60 -20.97
C PHE A 330 2.94 -7.03 -22.34
N ALA A 331 2.10 -7.20 -23.34
CA ALA A 331 2.30 -6.54 -24.63
C ALA A 331 2.20 -5.01 -24.44
N ASP A 332 3.10 -4.26 -25.09
CA ASP A 332 3.18 -2.80 -24.97
C ASP A 332 3.04 -2.31 -23.50
N PRO A 333 3.96 -2.72 -22.58
CA PRO A 333 3.77 -2.55 -21.14
C PRO A 333 3.73 -1.10 -20.70
N ASP A 334 4.30 -0.19 -21.49
CA ASP A 334 4.36 1.25 -21.22
C ASP A 334 3.15 2.01 -21.78
N GLN A 335 2.20 1.33 -22.43
CA GLN A 335 0.91 1.89 -22.81
C GLN A 335 -0.10 1.70 -21.67
N PHE A 336 -0.81 2.78 -21.35
CA PHE A 336 -1.99 2.74 -20.49
C PHE A 336 -3.20 2.40 -21.35
N ASP A 337 -3.75 1.20 -21.17
CA ASP A 337 -4.86 0.69 -21.97
C ASP A 337 -5.90 -0.01 -21.09
N ILE A 338 -7.04 0.66 -20.88
CA ILE A 338 -8.12 0.15 -20.03
C ILE A 338 -8.90 -1.03 -20.65
N GLU A 339 -8.61 -1.39 -21.90
CA GLU A 339 -9.18 -2.56 -22.59
C GLU A 339 -8.19 -3.75 -22.61
N ARG A 340 -7.05 -3.64 -21.91
CA ARG A 340 -6.04 -4.70 -21.82
C ARG A 340 -6.65 -6.00 -21.29
N GLU A 341 -6.48 -7.10 -22.03
CA GLU A 341 -7.02 -8.41 -21.66
C GLU A 341 -6.29 -9.05 -20.47
N ASP A 342 -4.97 -8.87 -20.38
CA ASP A 342 -4.14 -9.46 -19.34
C ASP A 342 -3.77 -8.41 -18.29
N LEU A 343 -4.35 -8.55 -17.11
CA LEU A 343 -4.20 -7.67 -15.95
C LEU A 343 -3.69 -8.41 -14.71
N ALA A 344 -2.96 -9.50 -14.90
CA ALA A 344 -2.37 -10.26 -13.79
C ALA A 344 -1.16 -9.53 -13.16
N HIS A 345 -1.34 -8.28 -12.73
CA HIS A 345 -0.30 -7.45 -12.11
C HIS A 345 0.09 -7.94 -10.71
N GLN A 346 1.28 -7.53 -10.24
CA GLN A 346 1.82 -7.90 -8.93
C GLN A 346 1.58 -6.85 -7.83
N SER A 347 0.74 -5.82 -8.06
CA SER A 347 0.55 -4.69 -7.14
C SER A 347 -0.03 -5.09 -5.78
N PHE A 348 -0.73 -6.21 -5.71
CA PHE A 348 -1.24 -6.78 -4.47
C PHE A 348 -0.34 -7.89 -3.88
N GLY A 349 0.87 -8.07 -4.42
CA GLY A 349 1.76 -9.15 -4.03
C GLY A 349 1.24 -10.53 -4.44
N GLY A 350 1.65 -11.55 -3.71
CA GLY A 350 1.28 -12.94 -3.98
C GLY A 350 1.47 -13.86 -2.76
N GLY A 351 1.14 -15.14 -2.96
CA GLY A 351 1.28 -16.16 -1.93
C GLY A 351 0.44 -15.92 -0.68
N PRO A 352 0.90 -16.41 0.49
CA PRO A 352 0.16 -16.28 1.74
C PRO A 352 -0.13 -14.81 2.14
N HIS A 353 0.73 -13.88 1.74
CA HIS A 353 0.62 -12.45 2.03
C HIS A 353 -0.10 -11.64 0.95
N PHE A 354 -0.80 -12.27 0.01
CA PHE A 354 -1.63 -11.54 -0.97
C PHE A 354 -2.53 -10.53 -0.26
N CYS A 355 -2.64 -9.31 -0.79
CA CYS A 355 -3.30 -8.18 -0.13
C CYS A 355 -4.72 -8.52 0.36
N LEU A 356 -4.96 -8.36 1.65
CA LEU A 356 -6.26 -8.62 2.27
C LEU A 356 -7.31 -7.58 1.85
N GLY A 357 -6.89 -6.31 1.72
CA GLY A 357 -7.74 -5.17 1.36
C GLY A 357 -7.99 -4.98 -0.14
N ASN A 358 -7.52 -5.89 -1.00
CA ASN A 358 -7.58 -5.69 -2.46
C ASN A 358 -8.98 -5.36 -3.00
N GLN A 359 -10.03 -6.02 -2.49
CA GLN A 359 -11.41 -5.77 -2.91
C GLN A 359 -11.90 -4.38 -2.51
N LEU A 360 -11.55 -3.92 -1.30
CA LEU A 360 -11.90 -2.59 -0.81
C LEU A 360 -11.20 -1.50 -1.64
N ALA A 361 -9.87 -1.61 -1.82
CA ALA A 361 -9.11 -0.65 -2.62
C ALA A 361 -9.63 -0.55 -4.06
N LYS A 362 -9.93 -1.69 -4.70
CA LYS A 362 -10.54 -1.71 -6.04
C LYS A 362 -11.94 -1.12 -6.05
N MET A 363 -12.74 -1.33 -5.00
CA MET A 363 -14.07 -0.76 -4.89
C MET A 363 -13.99 0.77 -4.81
N GLU A 364 -13.17 1.32 -3.93
CA GLU A 364 -12.97 2.76 -3.81
C GLU A 364 -12.52 3.38 -5.14
N ALA A 365 -11.54 2.78 -5.80
CA ALA A 365 -11.03 3.25 -7.09
C ALA A 365 -12.09 3.21 -8.19
N ARG A 366 -12.90 2.14 -8.28
CA ARG A 366 -13.98 2.03 -9.26
C ARG A 366 -15.00 3.14 -9.11
N TYR A 367 -15.42 3.45 -7.89
CA TYR A 367 -16.36 4.56 -7.65
C TYR A 367 -15.75 5.91 -8.05
N VAL A 368 -14.51 6.17 -7.67
CA VAL A 368 -13.83 7.44 -8.00
C VAL A 368 -13.63 7.56 -9.51
N PHE A 369 -13.11 6.55 -10.20
CA PHE A 369 -12.83 6.62 -11.64
C PHE A 369 -14.11 6.65 -12.48
N ASN A 370 -15.17 5.95 -12.06
CA ASN A 370 -16.45 6.03 -12.74
C ASN A 370 -17.06 7.44 -12.61
N GLU A 371 -17.16 7.99 -11.40
CA GLU A 371 -17.68 9.35 -11.20
C GLU A 371 -16.83 10.39 -11.95
N MET A 372 -15.52 10.23 -11.94
CA MET A 372 -14.60 11.07 -12.71
C MET A 372 -14.91 11.02 -14.21
N ALA A 373 -15.06 9.83 -14.79
CA ALA A 373 -15.37 9.67 -16.21
C ALA A 373 -16.74 10.24 -16.57
N GLN A 374 -17.77 10.00 -15.74
CA GLN A 374 -19.15 10.41 -16.05
C GLN A 374 -19.39 11.89 -15.81
N ARG A 375 -18.74 12.51 -14.83
CA ARG A 375 -19.05 13.87 -14.38
C ARG A 375 -18.06 14.93 -14.84
N THR A 376 -16.90 14.54 -15.41
CA THR A 376 -15.92 15.50 -15.91
C THR A 376 -15.83 15.45 -17.44
N LYS A 377 -15.78 16.60 -18.10
CA LYS A 377 -15.56 16.69 -19.54
C LYS A 377 -14.08 16.71 -19.90
N ARG A 378 -13.27 17.28 -19.02
CA ARG A 378 -11.84 17.47 -19.21
C ARG A 378 -11.14 17.45 -17.85
N LEU A 379 -10.03 16.74 -17.77
CA LEU A 379 -9.09 16.79 -16.66
C LEU A 379 -7.83 17.52 -17.13
N THR A 380 -7.21 18.29 -16.25
CA THR A 380 -5.93 18.96 -16.50
C THR A 380 -5.12 18.94 -15.22
N ILE A 381 -3.80 18.71 -15.35
CA ILE A 381 -2.89 18.89 -14.25
C ILE A 381 -2.49 20.36 -14.17
N ASN A 382 -2.68 20.97 -13.02
CA ASN A 382 -2.07 22.25 -12.73
C ASN A 382 -0.65 21.97 -12.20
N ALA A 383 0.38 22.41 -12.93
CA ALA A 383 1.78 22.15 -12.59
C ALA A 383 2.17 22.63 -11.16
N CYS A 384 1.44 23.61 -10.62
CA CYS A 384 1.63 24.05 -9.22
C CYS A 384 1.15 23.03 -8.20
N LEU A 385 0.29 22.07 -8.57
CA LEU A 385 -0.33 21.08 -7.68
C LEU A 385 0.37 19.70 -7.72
N LEU A 386 1.34 19.49 -8.61
CA LEU A 386 2.15 18.25 -8.64
C LEU A 386 3.01 18.06 -7.37
N TYR A 387 3.09 19.08 -6.52
CA TYR A 387 3.83 19.07 -5.26
C TYR A 387 2.97 18.77 -4.02
N THR A 388 1.70 18.45 -4.17
CA THR A 388 0.76 18.22 -3.04
C THR A 388 0.69 16.78 -2.55
N SER A 389 1.32 15.82 -3.21
CA SER A 389 1.68 14.58 -2.54
C SER A 389 2.70 14.88 -1.44
N PRO A 390 2.56 14.36 -0.21
CA PRO A 390 3.60 14.54 0.80
C PRO A 390 4.92 14.01 0.23
N SER A 391 5.65 14.92 -0.38
CA SER A 391 7.00 14.68 -0.84
C SER A 391 7.84 14.43 0.41
N PRO A 392 8.84 13.56 0.37
CA PRO A 392 9.89 13.56 1.41
C PRO A 392 10.44 14.96 1.72
N ARG A 393 10.31 15.93 0.79
CA ARG A 393 10.65 17.35 1.05
C ARG A 393 9.72 18.04 2.03
N ASP A 394 8.45 17.63 2.13
CA ASP A 394 7.51 18.21 3.10
C ASP A 394 7.74 17.63 4.51
N LEU A 395 8.45 16.51 4.60
CA LEU A 395 8.94 15.95 5.85
C LEU A 395 10.15 16.72 6.42
N TYR A 396 10.79 17.60 5.62
CA TYR A 396 11.98 18.39 5.99
C TYR A 396 11.67 19.88 6.15
N ARG A 397 10.43 20.33 6.08
CA ARG A 397 9.94 21.64 6.42
C ARG A 397 8.99 21.55 7.61
#